data_82c67c702e8b8bf1764e16c567a0060b
#
_entry.id   82c67c702e8b8bf1764e16c567a0060b
#
_cell.length_a   1.000
_cell.length_b   1.000
_cell.length_c   1.000
_cell.angle_alpha   90.00
_cell.angle_beta   90.00
_cell.angle_gamma   90.00
#
_symmetry.space_group_name_H-M   'P 1'
#
loop_
_entity.id
_entity.type
_entity.pdbx_description
1 polymer ?
#
loop_
_entity_poly.entity_id
_entity_poly.type
_entity_poly.pdbx_seq_one_letter_code
_entity_poly.pdbx_strand_id
1 'polypeptide(L)'
;MLDNFSIEYRIRFYLIVGVFAVSTAAILIKLASEAHPLAIAFYRMFISVIVFLLIACIYRIQRPQHINVFTVKNNQVIRILISSLGLAMHFWFWVWSLSFTSVASSVLLVTTNPFIVLLFSWIIWSHPIRLKMITGMFIGLIGGAIIILGDSQYENNITGDLLALLGSLCIVPYVLCGRSLRKDMHILTYNLYVYGLATTFLFILIIIFQIELFRLSVYTYFMLFLVALIPQVIGHSLLNWVLGYATAVLVTISVMAEPIIATILASIILNEIPTFYWYMGGFLILLGIYLSISELENDFIDNDT
;
A
#
# COMPACT_ATOMS: atom_id res chain seq x y z
N MET A 1 -0.21 -9.02 25.72
CA MET A 1 0.94 -8.12 25.92
C MET A 1 0.75 -6.74 25.26
N LEU A 2 0.11 -6.64 24.10
CA LEU A 2 -0.12 -5.35 23.41
C LEU A 2 -1.27 -4.51 23.98
N ASP A 3 -2.16 -5.07 24.79
CA ASP A 3 -3.33 -4.37 25.34
C ASP A 3 -2.99 -3.32 26.42
N ASN A 4 -1.75 -3.33 26.93
CA ASN A 4 -1.28 -2.37 27.94
C ASN A 4 -0.55 -1.16 27.33
N PHE A 5 -0.33 -1.11 26.00
CA PHE A 5 0.25 0.06 25.35
C PHE A 5 -0.82 1.07 24.96
N SER A 6 -0.51 2.36 25.11
CA SER A 6 -1.38 3.41 24.59
C SER A 6 -1.63 3.20 23.09
N ILE A 7 -2.78 3.66 22.59
CA ILE A 7 -3.17 3.54 21.17
C ILE A 7 -2.09 4.15 20.25
N GLU A 8 -1.43 5.20 20.71
CA GLU A 8 -0.37 5.90 19.99
C GLU A 8 0.84 4.99 19.72
N TYR A 9 1.33 4.26 20.74
CA TYR A 9 2.42 3.28 20.56
C TYR A 9 2.03 2.18 19.57
N ARG A 10 0.79 1.72 19.59
CA ARG A 10 0.28 0.71 18.66
C ARG A 10 0.24 1.26 17.23
N ILE A 11 -0.18 2.51 17.03
CA ILE A 11 -0.18 3.18 15.73
C ILE A 11 1.24 3.26 15.18
N ARG A 12 2.20 3.78 15.95
CA ARG A 12 3.60 3.89 15.54
C ARG A 12 4.21 2.53 15.21
N PHE A 13 4.00 1.54 16.06
CA PHE A 13 4.50 0.18 15.84
C PHE A 13 3.93 -0.45 14.57
N TYR A 14 2.61 -0.34 14.35
CA TYR A 14 1.96 -0.90 13.18
C TYR A 14 2.31 -0.16 11.89
N LEU A 15 2.58 1.15 11.95
CA LEU A 15 3.12 1.88 10.81
C LEU A 15 4.52 1.36 10.43
N ILE A 16 5.44 1.23 11.39
CA ILE A 16 6.80 0.75 11.14
C ILE A 16 6.77 -0.66 10.54
N VAL A 17 6.07 -1.60 11.19
CA VAL A 17 5.98 -3.00 10.70
C VAL A 17 5.25 -3.06 9.36
N GLY A 18 4.17 -2.29 9.20
CA GLY A 18 3.39 -2.24 7.97
C GLY A 18 4.21 -1.72 6.79
N VAL A 19 4.90 -0.60 6.98
CA VAL A 19 5.78 -0.02 5.94
C VAL A 19 6.91 -0.96 5.57
N PHE A 20 7.58 -1.56 6.56
CA PHE A 20 8.63 -2.55 6.28
C PHE A 20 8.09 -3.75 5.48
N ALA A 21 6.92 -4.26 5.88
CA ALA A 21 6.31 -5.39 5.19
C ALA A 21 5.91 -5.05 3.74
N VAL A 22 5.28 -3.88 3.47
CA VAL A 22 4.94 -3.48 2.10
C VAL A 22 6.18 -3.25 1.25
N SER A 23 7.28 -2.77 1.83
CA SER A 23 8.54 -2.54 1.13
C SER A 23 9.18 -3.82 0.54
N THR A 24 8.79 -5.00 1.00
CA THR A 24 9.24 -6.27 0.43
C THR A 24 8.54 -6.63 -0.88
N ALA A 25 7.42 -5.97 -1.19
CA ALA A 25 6.52 -6.38 -2.26
C ALA A 25 7.20 -6.35 -3.64
N ALA A 26 7.87 -5.26 -3.99
CA ALA A 26 8.49 -5.11 -5.32
C ALA A 26 9.55 -6.19 -5.60
N ILE A 27 10.33 -6.55 -4.56
CA ILE A 27 11.35 -7.60 -4.65
C ILE A 27 10.70 -8.97 -4.88
N LEU A 28 9.71 -9.32 -4.07
CA LEU A 28 8.99 -10.58 -4.19
C LEU A 28 8.25 -10.71 -5.53
N ILE A 29 7.71 -9.60 -6.06
CA ILE A 29 7.06 -9.55 -7.37
C ILE A 29 8.10 -9.79 -8.48
N LYS A 30 9.27 -9.16 -8.42
CA LYS A 30 10.34 -9.41 -9.40
C LYS A 30 10.85 -10.85 -9.34
N LEU A 31 10.90 -11.46 -8.16
CA LEU A 31 11.24 -12.88 -8.01
C LEU A 31 10.15 -13.82 -8.56
N ALA A 32 8.89 -13.36 -8.68
CA ALA A 32 7.78 -14.09 -9.29
C ALA A 32 7.59 -13.77 -10.78
N SER A 33 8.61 -13.31 -11.49
CA SER A 33 8.57 -12.78 -12.87
C SER A 33 8.12 -13.79 -13.94
N GLU A 34 8.06 -15.09 -13.65
CA GLU A 34 7.45 -16.11 -14.50
C GLU A 34 5.95 -15.88 -14.68
N ALA A 35 5.28 -15.34 -13.66
CA ALA A 35 3.85 -15.09 -13.69
C ALA A 35 3.53 -13.75 -14.37
N HIS A 36 2.44 -13.73 -15.15
CA HIS A 36 1.93 -12.49 -15.74
C HIS A 36 1.57 -11.46 -14.63
N PRO A 37 1.85 -10.16 -14.77
CA PRO A 37 1.59 -9.15 -13.73
C PRO A 37 0.16 -9.16 -13.16
N LEU A 38 -0.85 -9.37 -14.03
CA LEU A 38 -2.24 -9.48 -13.60
C LEU A 38 -2.48 -10.75 -12.75
N ALA A 39 -1.80 -11.87 -13.07
CA ALA A 39 -1.86 -13.09 -12.26
C ALA A 39 -1.20 -12.88 -10.88
N ILE A 40 -0.08 -12.17 -10.81
CA ILE A 40 0.57 -11.81 -9.54
C ILE A 40 -0.39 -10.99 -8.65
N ALA A 41 -1.00 -9.94 -9.23
CA ALA A 41 -1.99 -9.11 -8.53
C ALA A 41 -3.19 -9.94 -8.04
N PHE A 42 -3.70 -10.85 -8.87
CA PHE A 42 -4.79 -11.77 -8.50
C PHE A 42 -4.40 -12.70 -7.36
N TYR A 43 -3.29 -13.44 -7.46
CA TYR A 43 -2.85 -14.37 -6.42
C TYR A 43 -2.58 -13.65 -5.10
N ARG A 44 -2.01 -12.45 -5.14
CA ARG A 44 -1.82 -11.59 -3.96
C ARG A 44 -3.14 -11.37 -3.22
N MET A 45 -4.20 -11.01 -3.94
CA MET A 45 -5.52 -10.76 -3.34
C MET A 45 -6.22 -12.06 -2.96
N PHE A 46 -6.23 -13.06 -3.83
CA PHE A 46 -6.93 -14.33 -3.63
C PHE A 46 -6.43 -15.09 -2.40
N ILE A 47 -5.11 -15.26 -2.26
CA ILE A 47 -4.51 -15.93 -1.10
C ILE A 47 -4.80 -15.14 0.18
N SER A 48 -4.76 -13.80 0.12
CA SER A 48 -5.09 -12.96 1.27
C SER A 48 -6.54 -13.11 1.70
N VAL A 49 -7.48 -13.24 0.76
CA VAL A 49 -8.90 -13.53 1.07
C VAL A 49 -9.04 -14.86 1.81
N ILE A 50 -8.36 -15.91 1.34
CA ILE A 50 -8.40 -17.23 2.01
C ILE A 50 -7.90 -17.10 3.46
N VAL A 51 -6.78 -16.41 3.68
CA VAL A 51 -6.24 -16.19 5.03
C VAL A 51 -7.23 -15.42 5.90
N PHE A 52 -7.83 -14.33 5.40
CA PHE A 52 -8.81 -13.56 6.17
C PHE A 52 -10.12 -14.29 6.40
N LEU A 53 -10.55 -15.15 5.49
CA LEU A 53 -11.70 -16.06 5.70
C LEU A 53 -11.42 -17.01 6.86
N LEU A 54 -10.26 -17.64 6.88
CA LEU A 54 -9.86 -18.54 7.97
C LEU A 54 -9.81 -17.79 9.31
N ILE A 55 -9.19 -16.60 9.35
CA ILE A 55 -9.14 -15.78 10.55
C ILE A 55 -10.55 -15.38 11.01
N ALA A 56 -11.43 -14.97 10.08
CA ALA A 56 -12.80 -14.58 10.39
C ALA A 56 -13.63 -15.76 10.92
N CYS A 57 -13.47 -16.96 10.35
CA CYS A 57 -14.12 -18.17 10.85
C CYS A 57 -13.65 -18.53 12.26
N ILE A 58 -12.34 -18.52 12.51
CA ILE A 58 -11.76 -18.78 13.84
C ILE A 58 -12.26 -17.73 14.85
N TYR A 59 -12.24 -16.45 14.50
CA TYR A 59 -12.73 -15.37 15.34
C TYR A 59 -14.20 -15.55 15.72
N ARG A 60 -15.04 -15.92 14.75
CA ARG A 60 -16.47 -16.18 14.99
C ARG A 60 -16.71 -17.36 15.92
N ILE A 61 -15.91 -18.44 15.79
CA ILE A 61 -16.02 -19.62 16.67
C ILE A 61 -15.63 -19.27 18.11
N GLN A 62 -14.54 -18.49 18.28
CA GLN A 62 -14.02 -18.15 19.61
C GLN A 62 -14.85 -17.07 20.31
N ARG A 63 -15.52 -16.18 19.57
CA ARG A 63 -16.27 -15.04 20.10
C ARG A 63 -17.64 -14.89 19.45
N PRO A 64 -18.58 -15.87 19.63
CA PRO A 64 -19.85 -15.91 18.92
C PRO A 64 -20.79 -14.75 19.24
N GLN A 65 -20.62 -14.09 20.42
CA GLN A 65 -21.43 -12.96 20.84
C GLN A 65 -20.85 -11.59 20.43
N HIS A 66 -19.66 -11.58 19.85
CA HIS A 66 -19.04 -10.35 19.34
C HIS A 66 -19.49 -10.02 17.92
N ILE A 67 -18.96 -8.91 17.38
CA ILE A 67 -19.27 -8.34 16.07
C ILE A 67 -19.40 -9.43 14.99
N ASN A 68 -20.52 -9.42 14.26
CA ASN A 68 -20.66 -10.26 13.09
C ASN A 68 -19.79 -9.69 11.95
N VAL A 69 -18.60 -10.27 11.77
CA VAL A 69 -17.60 -9.85 10.77
C VAL A 69 -18.08 -10.00 9.32
N PHE A 70 -19.22 -10.64 9.09
CA PHE A 70 -19.82 -10.79 7.76
C PHE A 70 -20.96 -9.78 7.46
N THR A 71 -21.22 -8.82 8.36
CA THR A 71 -22.31 -7.85 8.18
C THR A 71 -21.76 -6.55 7.63
N VAL A 72 -22.34 -6.10 6.51
CA VAL A 72 -22.08 -4.81 5.87
C VAL A 72 -23.37 -4.01 5.83
N LYS A 73 -23.30 -2.73 6.20
CA LYS A 73 -24.44 -1.81 6.12
C LYS A 73 -24.63 -1.32 4.66
N ASN A 74 -25.87 -1.12 4.24
CA ASN A 74 -26.18 -0.69 2.86
C ASN A 74 -25.46 0.63 2.47
N ASN A 75 -25.27 1.55 3.39
CA ASN A 75 -24.57 2.81 3.15
C ASN A 75 -23.04 2.66 3.02
N GLN A 76 -22.49 1.47 3.26
CA GLN A 76 -21.05 1.17 3.12
C GLN A 76 -20.73 0.51 1.78
N VAL A 77 -21.72 -0.09 1.10
CA VAL A 77 -21.51 -0.93 -0.09
C VAL A 77 -20.79 -0.18 -1.21
N ILE A 78 -21.24 1.02 -1.56
CA ILE A 78 -20.62 1.79 -2.66
C ILE A 78 -19.17 2.16 -2.34
N ARG A 79 -18.87 2.51 -1.08
CA ARG A 79 -17.49 2.83 -0.66
C ARG A 79 -16.60 1.60 -0.67
N ILE A 80 -17.13 0.42 -0.34
CA ILE A 80 -16.41 -0.85 -0.45
C ILE A 80 -16.11 -1.15 -1.93
N LEU A 81 -17.09 -1.00 -2.83
CA LEU A 81 -16.90 -1.22 -4.27
C LEU A 81 -15.83 -0.29 -4.85
N ILE A 82 -15.89 1.01 -4.55
CA ILE A 82 -14.91 2.01 -5.00
C ILE A 82 -13.51 1.67 -4.45
N SER A 83 -13.42 1.34 -3.16
CA SER A 83 -12.17 0.95 -2.50
C SER A 83 -11.56 -0.31 -3.16
N SER A 84 -12.39 -1.31 -3.43
CA SER A 84 -11.96 -2.58 -4.01
C SER A 84 -11.49 -2.44 -5.45
N LEU A 85 -12.22 -1.65 -6.25
CA LEU A 85 -11.83 -1.37 -7.64
C LEU A 85 -10.52 -0.58 -7.66
N GLY A 86 -10.39 0.45 -6.82
CA GLY A 86 -9.17 1.23 -6.69
C GLY A 86 -7.97 0.34 -6.34
N LEU A 87 -8.12 -0.55 -5.36
CA LEU A 87 -7.06 -1.49 -4.96
C LEU A 87 -6.71 -2.49 -6.07
N ALA A 88 -7.69 -3.05 -6.78
CA ALA A 88 -7.46 -3.98 -7.88
C ALA A 88 -6.66 -3.34 -9.01
N MET A 89 -7.08 -2.14 -9.46
CA MET A 89 -6.41 -1.40 -10.51
C MET A 89 -5.03 -0.92 -10.10
N HIS A 90 -4.87 -0.47 -8.84
CA HIS A 90 -3.57 -0.13 -8.26
C HIS A 90 -2.59 -1.28 -8.39
N PHE A 91 -2.92 -2.48 -7.90
CA PHE A 91 -2.01 -3.62 -7.97
C PHE A 91 -1.75 -4.06 -9.40
N TRP A 92 -2.74 -4.06 -10.27
CA TRP A 92 -2.51 -4.40 -11.66
C TRP A 92 -1.50 -3.47 -12.31
N PHE A 93 -1.71 -2.16 -12.28
CA PHE A 93 -0.82 -1.20 -12.92
C PHE A 93 0.56 -1.16 -12.25
N TRP A 94 0.62 -1.17 -10.92
CA TRP A 94 1.89 -1.13 -10.22
C TRP A 94 2.73 -2.39 -10.42
N VAL A 95 2.13 -3.57 -10.31
CA VAL A 95 2.86 -4.83 -10.59
C VAL A 95 3.33 -4.86 -12.02
N TRP A 96 2.52 -4.37 -12.95
CA TRP A 96 2.90 -4.31 -14.36
C TRP A 96 4.03 -3.32 -14.63
N SER A 97 4.10 -2.20 -13.89
CA SER A 97 5.19 -1.23 -14.01
C SER A 97 6.57 -1.86 -13.74
N LEU A 98 6.64 -2.78 -12.76
CA LEU A 98 7.87 -3.49 -12.39
C LEU A 98 8.44 -4.39 -13.50
N SER A 99 7.67 -4.67 -14.56
CA SER A 99 8.15 -5.37 -15.75
C SER A 99 8.94 -4.46 -16.70
N PHE A 100 8.83 -3.13 -16.53
CA PHE A 100 9.40 -2.15 -17.46
C PHE A 100 10.38 -1.17 -16.82
N THR A 101 10.43 -1.05 -15.50
CA THR A 101 11.28 -0.09 -14.80
C THR A 101 11.95 -0.70 -13.57
N SER A 102 12.91 0.02 -12.97
CA SER A 102 13.58 -0.44 -11.75
C SER A 102 12.63 -0.48 -10.55
N VAL A 103 13.01 -1.25 -9.51
CA VAL A 103 12.29 -1.23 -8.23
C VAL A 103 12.28 0.19 -7.68
N ALA A 104 13.40 0.89 -7.73
CA ALA A 104 13.54 2.25 -7.21
C ALA A 104 12.55 3.22 -7.89
N SER A 105 12.52 3.26 -9.22
CA SER A 105 11.63 4.13 -10.00
C SER A 105 10.16 3.78 -9.80
N SER A 106 9.80 2.51 -9.94
CA SER A 106 8.42 2.03 -9.81
C SER A 106 7.83 2.35 -8.42
N VAL A 107 8.56 1.97 -7.34
CA VAL A 107 8.09 2.17 -5.97
C VAL A 107 8.00 3.66 -5.63
N LEU A 108 8.94 4.47 -6.15
CA LEU A 108 8.90 5.89 -5.92
C LEU A 108 7.68 6.56 -6.56
N LEU A 109 7.43 6.28 -7.84
CA LEU A 109 6.31 6.89 -8.57
C LEU A 109 4.97 6.43 -8.00
N VAL A 110 4.84 5.18 -7.60
CA VAL A 110 3.60 4.70 -6.97
C VAL A 110 3.37 5.34 -5.61
N THR A 111 4.42 5.74 -4.89
CA THR A 111 4.32 6.42 -3.59
C THR A 111 4.12 7.94 -3.69
N THR A 112 3.81 8.50 -4.86
CA THR A 112 3.42 9.91 -5.02
C THR A 112 1.97 10.18 -4.59
N ASN A 113 1.19 9.15 -4.27
CA ASN A 113 -0.21 9.27 -3.87
C ASN A 113 -0.49 10.21 -2.67
N PRO A 114 0.41 10.50 -1.71
CA PRO A 114 0.13 11.40 -0.60
C PRO A 114 -0.33 12.81 -1.03
N PHE A 115 0.19 13.33 -2.16
CA PHE A 115 -0.26 14.62 -2.69
C PHE A 115 -1.72 14.61 -3.09
N ILE A 116 -2.13 13.54 -3.78
CA ILE A 116 -3.50 13.37 -4.25
C ILE A 116 -4.41 13.11 -3.05
N VAL A 117 -3.97 12.27 -2.11
CA VAL A 117 -4.71 12.00 -0.86
C VAL A 117 -4.87 13.29 -0.04
N LEU A 118 -3.83 14.12 0.07
CA LEU A 118 -3.90 15.40 0.78
C LEU A 118 -4.94 16.32 0.13
N LEU A 119 -4.88 16.49 -1.19
CA LEU A 119 -5.83 17.32 -1.94
C LEU A 119 -7.28 16.86 -1.72
N PHE A 120 -7.56 15.56 -1.89
CA PHE A 120 -8.91 15.03 -1.68
C PHE A 120 -9.33 15.02 -0.21
N SER A 121 -8.40 14.82 0.73
CA SER A 121 -8.70 14.94 2.16
C SER A 121 -9.12 16.35 2.55
N TRP A 122 -8.48 17.37 1.98
CA TRP A 122 -8.89 18.75 2.15
C TRP A 122 -10.29 19.02 1.58
N ILE A 123 -10.57 18.53 0.37
CA ILE A 123 -11.88 18.73 -0.29
C ILE A 123 -13.01 18.01 0.48
N ILE A 124 -12.78 16.77 0.94
CA ILE A 124 -13.82 15.91 1.52
C ILE A 124 -14.05 16.21 3.01
N TRP A 125 -12.99 16.43 3.77
CA TRP A 125 -13.05 16.55 5.24
C TRP A 125 -12.62 17.92 5.76
N SER A 126 -12.26 18.87 4.87
CA SER A 126 -11.78 20.21 5.23
C SER A 126 -10.58 20.19 6.20
N HIS A 127 -9.77 19.12 6.16
CA HIS A 127 -8.58 19.04 6.98
C HIS A 127 -7.60 20.17 6.66
N PRO A 128 -7.07 20.89 7.65
CA PRO A 128 -6.16 22.01 7.37
C PRO A 128 -4.89 21.50 6.69
N ILE A 129 -4.53 22.14 5.59
CA ILE A 129 -3.26 21.90 4.93
C ILE A 129 -2.24 22.85 5.54
N ARG A 130 -1.28 22.33 6.28
CA ARG A 130 -0.20 23.13 6.85
C ARG A 130 0.96 23.27 5.86
N LEU A 131 1.56 24.45 5.84
CA LEU A 131 2.64 24.77 4.89
C LEU A 131 3.83 23.79 5.01
N LYS A 132 4.18 23.37 6.22
CA LYS A 132 5.26 22.39 6.44
C LYS A 132 4.95 21.02 5.85
N MET A 133 3.68 20.58 5.85
CA MET A 133 3.28 19.31 5.19
C MET A 133 3.52 19.40 3.68
N ILE A 134 3.10 20.52 3.06
CA ILE A 134 3.31 20.75 1.63
C ILE A 134 4.82 20.82 1.33
N THR A 135 5.58 21.58 2.08
CA THR A 135 7.04 21.69 1.86
C THR A 135 7.74 20.36 2.05
N GLY A 136 7.39 19.60 3.09
CA GLY A 136 7.94 18.26 3.31
C GLY A 136 7.65 17.31 2.16
N MET A 137 6.40 17.31 1.65
CA MET A 137 6.01 16.48 0.52
C MET A 137 6.76 16.90 -0.77
N PHE A 138 6.91 18.22 -1.05
CA PHE A 138 7.70 18.68 -2.19
C PHE A 138 9.17 18.30 -2.08
N ILE A 139 9.78 18.42 -0.89
CA ILE A 139 11.16 17.97 -0.65
C ILE A 139 11.27 16.46 -0.91
N GLY A 140 10.31 15.65 -0.42
CA GLY A 140 10.27 14.22 -0.68
C GLY A 140 10.16 13.89 -2.16
N LEU A 141 9.32 14.61 -2.94
CA LEU A 141 9.22 14.41 -4.39
C LEU A 141 10.50 14.80 -5.14
N ILE A 142 11.14 15.92 -4.74
CA ILE A 142 12.44 16.29 -5.33
C ILE A 142 13.47 15.21 -5.07
N GLY A 143 13.52 14.69 -3.83
CA GLY A 143 14.38 13.56 -3.48
C GLY A 143 14.14 12.37 -4.37
N GLY A 144 12.89 12.09 -4.62
CA GLY A 144 12.49 11.03 -5.49
C GLY A 144 12.83 11.25 -6.96
N ALA A 145 12.59 12.44 -7.49
CA ALA A 145 13.00 12.79 -8.85
C ALA A 145 14.52 12.64 -9.05
N ILE A 146 15.32 12.98 -8.03
CA ILE A 146 16.79 12.79 -8.05
C ILE A 146 17.13 11.29 -8.18
N ILE A 147 16.43 10.40 -7.48
CA ILE A 147 16.65 8.95 -7.59
C ILE A 147 16.34 8.46 -9.01
N ILE A 148 15.18 8.86 -9.59
CA ILE A 148 14.79 8.47 -10.95
C ILE A 148 15.81 8.95 -11.99
N LEU A 149 16.22 10.23 -11.93
CA LEU A 149 17.17 10.79 -12.88
C LEU A 149 18.55 10.15 -12.78
N GLY A 150 18.90 9.60 -11.63
CA GLY A 150 20.13 8.84 -11.41
C GLY A 150 20.06 7.38 -11.84
N ASP A 151 18.87 6.85 -12.13
CA ASP A 151 18.68 5.45 -12.51
C ASP A 151 18.81 5.28 -14.04
N SER A 152 20.03 5.51 -14.55
CA SER A 152 20.33 5.44 -15.97
C SER A 152 20.49 4.01 -16.53
N GLN A 153 20.27 2.98 -15.72
CA GLN A 153 20.49 1.57 -16.12
C GLN A 153 19.35 0.97 -16.95
N TYR A 154 18.18 1.61 -16.94
CA TYR A 154 17.03 1.16 -17.72
C TYR A 154 16.76 2.15 -18.85
N GLU A 155 17.07 1.74 -20.08
CA GLU A 155 16.76 2.54 -21.28
C GLU A 155 15.24 2.76 -21.39
N ASN A 156 14.82 4.01 -21.29
CA ASN A 156 13.49 4.54 -21.69
C ASN A 156 12.27 3.72 -21.29
N ASN A 157 11.93 3.67 -20.00
CA ASN A 157 10.71 3.00 -19.59
C ASN A 157 9.57 3.97 -19.17
N ILE A 158 9.28 4.95 -20.04
CA ILE A 158 8.10 5.82 -19.87
C ILE A 158 6.82 4.98 -19.62
N THR A 159 6.71 3.83 -20.26
CA THR A 159 5.56 2.92 -20.03
C THR A 159 5.50 2.44 -18.58
N GLY A 160 6.63 1.99 -18.01
CA GLY A 160 6.69 1.55 -16.62
C GLY A 160 6.38 2.69 -15.64
N ASP A 161 6.93 3.86 -15.90
CA ASP A 161 6.72 5.06 -15.08
C ASP A 161 5.26 5.53 -15.13
N LEU A 162 4.64 5.55 -16.30
CA LEU A 162 3.22 5.87 -16.46
C LEU A 162 2.32 4.83 -15.76
N LEU A 163 2.64 3.55 -15.85
CA LEU A 163 1.91 2.51 -15.13
C LEU A 163 2.03 2.66 -13.61
N ALA A 164 3.21 3.02 -13.09
CA ALA A 164 3.40 3.30 -11.67
C ALA A 164 2.58 4.51 -11.21
N LEU A 165 2.55 5.60 -12.00
CA LEU A 165 1.72 6.78 -11.74
C LEU A 165 0.22 6.46 -11.80
N LEU A 166 -0.23 5.64 -12.76
CA LEU A 166 -1.61 5.14 -12.80
C LEU A 166 -1.92 4.30 -11.54
N GLY A 167 -1.00 3.46 -11.11
CA GLY A 167 -1.10 2.74 -9.84
C GLY A 167 -1.24 3.71 -8.65
N SER A 168 -0.44 4.78 -8.62
CA SER A 168 -0.52 5.85 -7.61
C SER A 168 -1.90 6.52 -7.58
N LEU A 169 -2.50 6.82 -8.72
CA LEU A 169 -3.85 7.39 -8.81
C LEU A 169 -4.91 6.40 -8.31
N CYS A 170 -4.79 5.13 -8.68
CA CYS A 170 -5.77 4.10 -8.34
C CYS A 170 -5.81 3.74 -6.85
N ILE A 171 -4.71 3.91 -6.09
CA ILE A 171 -4.71 3.64 -4.64
C ILE A 171 -5.48 4.70 -3.84
N VAL A 172 -5.66 5.90 -4.37
CA VAL A 172 -6.29 7.03 -3.65
C VAL A 172 -7.73 6.70 -3.20
N PRO A 173 -8.64 6.22 -4.07
CA PRO A 173 -9.98 5.81 -3.64
C PRO A 173 -9.96 4.74 -2.54
N TYR A 174 -9.01 3.78 -2.61
CA TYR A 174 -8.86 2.76 -1.59
C TYR A 174 -8.53 3.37 -0.22
N VAL A 175 -7.56 4.28 -0.16
CA VAL A 175 -7.13 4.90 1.10
C VAL A 175 -8.23 5.81 1.68
N LEU A 176 -8.85 6.66 0.85
CA LEU A 176 -9.89 7.62 1.29
C LEU A 176 -11.16 6.90 1.74
N CYS A 177 -11.68 5.96 0.94
CA CYS A 177 -12.82 5.13 1.33
C CYS A 177 -12.45 4.25 2.54
N GLY A 178 -11.23 3.71 2.57
CA GLY A 178 -10.71 2.96 3.69
C GLY A 178 -10.78 3.75 4.99
N ARG A 179 -10.27 4.98 5.03
CA ARG A 179 -10.37 5.85 6.20
C ARG A 179 -11.83 6.08 6.63
N SER A 180 -12.72 6.34 5.68
CA SER A 180 -14.15 6.54 5.97
C SER A 180 -14.83 5.28 6.52
N LEU A 181 -14.54 4.10 5.95
CA LEU A 181 -15.12 2.82 6.35
C LEU A 181 -14.56 2.32 7.68
N ARG A 182 -13.26 2.48 7.91
CA ARG A 182 -12.56 1.96 9.08
C ARG A 182 -12.94 2.64 10.40
N LYS A 183 -13.56 3.81 10.35
CA LYS A 183 -14.13 4.45 11.55
C LYS A 183 -15.21 3.59 12.22
N ASP A 184 -16.07 2.92 11.42
CA ASP A 184 -17.26 2.21 11.90
C ASP A 184 -17.25 0.72 11.54
N MET A 185 -16.27 0.24 10.78
CA MET A 185 -16.18 -1.14 10.29
C MET A 185 -15.02 -1.86 10.94
N HIS A 186 -15.26 -3.07 11.42
CA HIS A 186 -14.21 -3.93 11.96
C HIS A 186 -13.16 -4.27 10.88
N ILE A 187 -11.89 -4.36 11.27
CA ILE A 187 -10.78 -4.60 10.33
C ILE A 187 -10.94 -5.89 9.52
N LEU A 188 -11.39 -6.97 10.13
CA LEU A 188 -11.61 -8.24 9.44
C LEU A 188 -12.70 -8.12 8.39
N THR A 189 -13.80 -7.42 8.68
CA THR A 189 -14.88 -7.13 7.73
C THR A 189 -14.35 -6.33 6.55
N TYR A 190 -13.61 -5.24 6.82
CA TYR A 190 -13.04 -4.39 5.80
C TYR A 190 -12.10 -5.17 4.86
N ASN A 191 -11.10 -5.85 5.42
CA ASN A 191 -10.13 -6.60 4.62
C ASN A 191 -10.82 -7.72 3.82
N LEU A 192 -11.76 -8.47 4.42
CA LEU A 192 -12.46 -9.55 3.76
C LEU A 192 -13.25 -9.07 2.53
N TYR A 193 -14.05 -8.02 2.68
CA TYR A 193 -14.88 -7.53 1.59
C TYR A 193 -14.08 -6.78 0.53
N VAL A 194 -13.15 -5.91 0.94
CA VAL A 194 -12.34 -5.14 -0.01
C VAL A 194 -11.41 -6.05 -0.81
N TYR A 195 -10.72 -6.98 -0.16
CA TYR A 195 -9.84 -7.91 -0.86
C TYR A 195 -10.63 -8.93 -1.69
N GLY A 196 -11.80 -9.39 -1.18
CA GLY A 196 -12.67 -10.31 -1.92
C GLY A 196 -13.17 -9.71 -3.22
N LEU A 197 -13.70 -8.50 -3.18
CA LEU A 197 -14.17 -7.80 -4.38
C LEU A 197 -13.00 -7.41 -5.30
N ALA A 198 -11.85 -6.99 -4.76
CA ALA A 198 -10.65 -6.75 -5.57
C ALA A 198 -10.21 -8.03 -6.30
N THR A 199 -10.23 -9.18 -5.63
CA THR A 199 -9.99 -10.49 -6.25
C THR A 199 -10.98 -10.75 -7.40
N THR A 200 -12.26 -10.48 -7.19
CA THR A 200 -13.30 -10.65 -8.22
C THR A 200 -13.04 -9.76 -9.43
N PHE A 201 -12.72 -8.49 -9.23
CA PHE A 201 -12.37 -7.57 -10.32
C PHE A 201 -11.16 -8.05 -11.12
N LEU A 202 -10.09 -8.45 -10.44
CA LEU A 202 -8.90 -8.99 -11.09
C LEU A 202 -9.19 -10.31 -11.83
N PHE A 203 -10.03 -11.18 -11.27
CA PHE A 203 -10.44 -12.42 -11.93
C PHE A 203 -11.25 -12.17 -13.21
N ILE A 204 -12.15 -11.18 -13.21
CA ILE A 204 -12.86 -10.76 -14.43
C ILE A 204 -11.88 -10.32 -15.51
N LEU A 205 -10.86 -9.52 -15.14
CA LEU A 205 -9.84 -9.08 -16.09
C LEU A 205 -9.00 -10.25 -16.62
N ILE A 206 -8.67 -11.24 -15.78
CA ILE A 206 -7.98 -12.46 -16.19
C ILE A 206 -8.76 -13.22 -17.25
N ILE A 207 -10.08 -13.33 -17.08
CA ILE A 207 -10.95 -13.98 -18.07
C ILE A 207 -10.98 -13.18 -19.39
N ILE A 208 -11.13 -11.86 -19.30
CA ILE A 208 -11.20 -10.98 -20.49
C ILE A 208 -9.89 -11.04 -21.28
N PHE A 209 -8.74 -10.99 -20.59
CA PHE A 209 -7.43 -11.00 -21.24
C PHE A 209 -6.87 -12.42 -21.47
N GLN A 210 -7.60 -13.47 -21.10
CA GLN A 210 -7.24 -14.87 -21.24
C GLN A 210 -5.85 -15.19 -20.63
N ILE A 211 -5.57 -14.63 -19.46
CA ILE A 211 -4.30 -14.83 -18.75
C ILE A 211 -4.25 -16.21 -18.11
N GLU A 212 -3.15 -16.93 -18.38
CA GLU A 212 -2.91 -18.24 -17.77
C GLU A 212 -2.54 -18.07 -16.29
N LEU A 213 -3.27 -18.80 -15.41
CA LEU A 213 -3.02 -18.83 -13.97
C LEU A 213 -2.20 -20.04 -13.52
N PHE A 214 -2.25 -21.12 -14.30
CA PHE A 214 -1.66 -22.40 -13.93
C PHE A 214 -0.37 -22.64 -14.72
N ARG A 215 0.39 -23.68 -14.36
CA ARG A 215 1.65 -24.10 -14.97
C ARG A 215 2.84 -23.21 -14.62
N LEU A 216 2.81 -22.61 -13.42
CA LEU A 216 3.95 -21.91 -12.85
C LEU A 216 4.85 -22.87 -12.07
N SER A 217 6.12 -22.53 -11.92
CA SER A 217 7.05 -23.29 -11.09
C SER A 217 6.65 -23.26 -9.61
N VAL A 218 7.04 -24.28 -8.84
CA VAL A 218 6.82 -24.31 -7.39
C VAL A 218 7.45 -23.09 -6.70
N TYR A 219 8.61 -22.64 -7.20
CA TYR A 219 9.27 -21.43 -6.73
C TYR A 219 8.39 -20.20 -6.91
N THR A 220 7.79 -20.03 -8.10
CA THR A 220 6.91 -18.89 -8.38
C THR A 220 5.67 -18.92 -7.49
N TYR A 221 5.02 -20.07 -7.30
CA TYR A 221 3.91 -20.18 -6.35
C TYR A 221 4.31 -19.82 -4.91
N PHE A 222 5.52 -20.21 -4.50
CA PHE A 222 6.04 -19.82 -3.18
C PHE A 222 6.26 -18.30 -3.07
N MET A 223 6.79 -17.66 -4.11
CA MET A 223 6.92 -16.20 -4.14
C MET A 223 5.55 -15.50 -4.12
N LEU A 224 4.57 -16.00 -4.87
CA LEU A 224 3.20 -15.49 -4.86
C LEU A 224 2.55 -15.61 -3.47
N PHE A 225 2.81 -16.73 -2.77
CA PHE A 225 2.37 -16.90 -1.38
C PHE A 225 3.01 -15.86 -0.45
N LEU A 226 4.32 -15.61 -0.58
CA LEU A 226 5.01 -14.57 0.21
C LEU A 226 4.51 -13.16 -0.11
N VAL A 227 4.23 -12.85 -1.40
CA VAL A 227 3.61 -11.57 -1.82
C VAL A 227 2.23 -11.37 -1.17
N ALA A 228 1.47 -12.43 -1.01
CA ALA A 228 0.20 -12.35 -0.31
C ALA A 228 0.36 -12.24 1.21
N LEU A 229 1.27 -13.01 1.81
CA LEU A 229 1.40 -13.06 3.26
C LEU A 229 2.08 -11.82 3.84
N ILE A 230 3.25 -11.43 3.33
CA ILE A 230 4.06 -10.38 3.95
C ILE A 230 3.51 -8.99 3.60
N PRO A 231 3.54 -8.50 2.35
CA PRO A 231 3.09 -7.15 2.08
C PRO A 231 1.57 -6.98 2.14
N GLN A 232 0.76 -8.02 1.87
CA GLN A 232 -0.68 -7.86 1.87
C GLN A 232 -1.34 -8.19 3.21
N VAL A 233 -1.19 -9.42 3.70
CA VAL A 233 -1.86 -9.84 4.96
C VAL A 233 -1.26 -9.11 6.16
N ILE A 234 0.05 -8.95 6.23
CA ILE A 234 0.69 -8.20 7.31
C ILE A 234 0.69 -6.71 6.96
N GLY A 235 1.39 -6.29 5.91
CA GLY A 235 1.65 -4.90 5.59
C GLY A 235 0.38 -4.06 5.42
N HIS A 236 -0.37 -4.29 4.35
CA HIS A 236 -1.59 -3.51 4.08
C HIS A 236 -2.64 -3.62 5.18
N SER A 237 -2.73 -4.77 5.87
CA SER A 237 -3.73 -4.89 6.93
C SER A 237 -3.36 -4.11 8.19
N LEU A 238 -2.08 -3.98 8.52
CA LEU A 238 -1.63 -3.10 9.60
C LEU A 238 -1.88 -1.63 9.23
N LEU A 239 -1.58 -1.22 7.99
CA LEU A 239 -1.89 0.12 7.50
C LEU A 239 -3.41 0.38 7.52
N ASN A 240 -4.23 -0.59 7.11
CA ASN A 240 -5.69 -0.51 7.21
C ASN A 240 -6.18 -0.44 8.65
N TRP A 241 -5.50 -1.10 9.59
CA TRP A 241 -5.82 -0.98 11.00
C TRP A 241 -5.57 0.47 11.45
N VAL A 242 -4.42 1.03 11.11
CA VAL A 242 -4.06 2.42 11.45
C VAL A 242 -5.06 3.42 10.84
N LEU A 243 -5.56 3.20 9.60
CA LEU A 243 -6.61 4.03 9.00
C LEU A 243 -7.88 4.13 9.87
N GLY A 244 -8.12 3.22 10.79
CA GLY A 244 -9.23 3.32 11.75
C GLY A 244 -9.01 4.39 12.82
N TYR A 245 -7.77 4.78 13.08
CA TYR A 245 -7.39 5.65 14.19
C TYR A 245 -6.66 6.92 13.74
N ALA A 246 -6.02 6.91 12.59
CA ALA A 246 -5.20 7.99 12.07
C ALA A 246 -5.71 8.51 10.72
N THR A 247 -5.26 9.69 10.29
CA THR A 247 -5.66 10.28 9.01
C THR A 247 -5.09 9.49 7.82
N ALA A 248 -5.78 9.56 6.67
CA ALA A 248 -5.30 8.99 5.43
C ALA A 248 -3.93 9.56 5.02
N VAL A 249 -3.74 10.87 5.28
CA VAL A 249 -2.49 11.60 4.99
C VAL A 249 -1.33 11.03 5.80
N LEU A 250 -1.50 10.81 7.13
CA LEU A 250 -0.45 10.24 7.97
C LEU A 250 -0.01 8.87 7.47
N VAL A 251 -0.97 7.99 7.14
CA VAL A 251 -0.66 6.65 6.66
C VAL A 251 0.11 6.70 5.34
N THR A 252 -0.35 7.51 4.37
CA THR A 252 0.31 7.59 3.06
C THR A 252 1.68 8.27 3.10
N ILE A 253 1.87 9.30 3.93
CA ILE A 253 3.19 9.91 4.15
C ILE A 253 4.16 8.89 4.78
N SER A 254 3.69 8.08 5.73
CA SER A 254 4.55 7.04 6.35
C SER A 254 5.04 6.02 5.31
N VAL A 255 4.22 5.70 4.32
CA VAL A 255 4.58 4.80 3.19
C VAL A 255 5.65 5.42 2.27
N MET A 256 5.89 6.75 2.31
CA MET A 256 7.01 7.36 1.55
C MET A 256 8.41 6.86 1.98
N ALA A 257 8.53 6.13 3.11
CA ALA A 257 9.76 5.42 3.45
C ALA A 257 9.96 4.12 2.63
N GLU A 258 8.92 3.61 1.97
CA GLU A 258 8.95 2.37 1.18
C GLU A 258 10.03 2.39 0.08
N PRO A 259 10.21 3.43 -0.74
CA PRO A 259 11.25 3.47 -1.77
C PRO A 259 12.65 3.24 -1.22
N ILE A 260 12.97 3.77 -0.03
CA ILE A 260 14.27 3.62 0.59
C ILE A 260 14.51 2.16 1.00
N ILE A 261 13.55 1.58 1.72
CA ILE A 261 13.64 0.20 2.20
C ILE A 261 13.64 -0.77 1.02
N ALA A 262 12.77 -0.57 0.03
CA ALA A 262 12.68 -1.40 -1.17
C ALA A 262 13.99 -1.37 -1.97
N THR A 263 14.63 -0.19 -2.14
CA THR A 263 15.90 -0.08 -2.86
C THR A 263 17.05 -0.78 -2.11
N ILE A 264 17.11 -0.67 -0.77
CA ILE A 264 18.07 -1.42 0.04
C ILE A 264 17.88 -2.94 -0.15
N LEU A 265 16.64 -3.41 -0.07
CA LEU A 265 16.33 -4.83 -0.28
C LEU A 265 16.65 -5.28 -1.71
N ALA A 266 16.35 -4.45 -2.71
CA ALA A 266 16.68 -4.74 -4.11
C ALA A 266 18.19 -4.83 -4.34
N SER A 267 18.99 -3.98 -3.69
CA SER A 267 20.45 -4.04 -3.78
C SER A 267 21.03 -5.33 -3.18
N ILE A 268 20.45 -5.83 -2.10
CA ILE A 268 20.92 -7.05 -1.42
C ILE A 268 20.45 -8.32 -2.13
N ILE A 269 19.18 -8.34 -2.59
CA ILE A 269 18.53 -9.58 -3.08
C ILE A 269 18.62 -9.69 -4.61
N LEU A 270 18.48 -8.57 -5.33
CA LEU A 270 18.46 -8.53 -6.79
C LEU A 270 19.81 -8.03 -7.37
N ASN A 271 20.77 -7.65 -6.54
CA ASN A 271 22.04 -7.02 -6.92
C ASN A 271 21.85 -5.70 -7.72
N GLU A 272 20.72 -5.00 -7.49
CA GLU A 272 20.51 -3.64 -8.03
C GLU A 272 21.30 -2.65 -7.17
N ILE A 273 22.47 -2.20 -7.63
CA ILE A 273 23.37 -1.33 -6.85
C ILE A 273 22.82 0.11 -6.86
N PRO A 274 22.56 0.72 -5.67
CA PRO A 274 22.10 2.08 -5.60
C PRO A 274 23.17 3.06 -6.13
N THR A 275 22.73 4.05 -6.91
CA THR A 275 23.59 5.13 -7.41
C THR A 275 23.85 6.19 -6.33
N PHE A 276 24.83 7.08 -6.53
CA PHE A 276 25.06 8.22 -5.63
C PHE A 276 23.79 9.09 -5.49
N TYR A 277 23.01 9.25 -6.55
CA TYR A 277 21.75 9.97 -6.57
C TYR A 277 20.71 9.38 -5.62
N TRP A 278 20.75 8.06 -5.41
CA TRP A 278 19.88 7.40 -4.45
C TRP A 278 20.12 7.87 -3.01
N TYR A 279 21.40 8.05 -2.60
CA TYR A 279 21.72 8.52 -1.25
C TYR A 279 21.26 9.97 -1.06
N MET A 280 21.46 10.84 -2.04
CA MET A 280 20.98 12.23 -2.01
C MET A 280 19.45 12.29 -1.95
N GLY A 281 18.78 11.57 -2.84
CA GLY A 281 17.34 11.54 -2.91
C GLY A 281 16.71 10.90 -1.66
N GLY A 282 17.30 9.82 -1.16
CA GLY A 282 16.87 9.14 0.06
C GLY A 282 16.93 10.06 1.29
N PHE A 283 17.99 10.86 1.43
CA PHE A 283 18.09 11.89 2.48
C PHE A 283 16.95 12.91 2.39
N LEU A 284 16.65 13.41 1.18
CA LEU A 284 15.56 14.36 0.98
C LEU A 284 14.18 13.73 1.24
N ILE A 285 13.97 12.45 0.90
CA ILE A 285 12.74 11.73 1.24
C ILE A 285 12.57 11.67 2.76
N LEU A 286 13.61 11.26 3.49
CA LEU A 286 13.57 11.19 4.95
C LEU A 286 13.30 12.55 5.59
N LEU A 287 13.95 13.61 5.10
CA LEU A 287 13.72 14.97 5.55
C LEU A 287 12.27 15.41 5.27
N GLY A 288 11.75 15.09 4.07
CA GLY A 288 10.38 15.37 3.69
C GLY A 288 9.35 14.68 4.58
N ILE A 289 9.57 13.40 4.89
CA ILE A 289 8.75 12.63 5.83
C ILE A 289 8.77 13.28 7.21
N TYR A 290 9.97 13.59 7.73
CA TYR A 290 10.11 14.22 9.04
C TYR A 290 9.35 15.55 9.15
N LEU A 291 9.53 16.44 8.17
CA LEU A 291 8.82 17.73 8.14
C LEU A 291 7.29 17.55 8.05
N SER A 292 6.82 16.56 7.30
CA SER A 292 5.39 16.32 7.13
C SER A 292 4.75 15.69 8.38
N ILE A 293 5.43 14.77 9.07
CA ILE A 293 4.91 14.11 10.27
C ILE A 293 4.95 15.02 11.49
N SER A 294 6.00 15.85 11.64
CA SER A 294 6.16 16.71 12.81
C SER A 294 4.98 17.69 13.05
N GLU A 295 4.22 18.00 12.01
CA GLU A 295 3.00 18.82 12.11
C GLU A 295 1.76 18.02 12.45
N LEU A 296 1.73 16.72 12.11
CA LEU A 296 0.60 15.86 12.41
C LEU A 296 0.57 15.41 13.89
N GLU A 297 1.73 15.34 14.55
CA GLU A 297 1.81 15.04 15.98
C GLU A 297 1.12 16.12 16.83
N ASN A 298 1.17 17.38 16.40
CA ASN A 298 0.48 18.47 17.11
C ASN A 298 -1.06 18.33 17.02
N ASP A 299 -1.62 17.74 15.96
CA ASP A 299 -3.07 17.53 15.82
C ASP A 299 -3.61 16.38 16.69
N PHE A 300 -2.75 15.44 17.12
CA PHE A 300 -3.14 14.40 18.06
C PHE A 300 -3.20 14.92 19.51
N ILE A 301 -2.42 15.94 19.85
CA ILE A 301 -2.34 16.52 21.21
C ILE A 301 -3.47 17.54 21.42
N ASP A 302 -3.85 18.30 20.38
CA ASP A 302 -4.88 19.35 20.49
C ASP A 302 -6.33 18.82 20.50
N ASN A 303 -6.56 17.56 20.15
CA ASN A 303 -7.92 16.95 20.18
C ASN A 303 -8.26 16.22 21.49
N ASP A 304 -7.32 16.13 22.44
CA ASP A 304 -7.53 15.54 23.78
C ASP A 304 -7.66 16.61 24.88
N THR A 305 -7.67 17.92 24.54
CA THR A 305 -7.99 19.04 25.46
C THR A 305 -9.30 19.69 25.09
#